data_8c72b47c60ef9c2de7f956da67a0358b
#
_entry.id   8c72b47c60ef9c2de7f956da67a0358b
#
_cell.length_a   1.000
_cell.length_b   1.000
_cell.length_c   1.000
_cell.angle_alpha   90.00
_cell.angle_beta   90.00
_cell.angle_gamma   90.00
#
_symmetry.space_group_name_H-M   'P 1'
#
loop_
_entity.id
_entity.type
_entity.pdbx_description
1 polymer ?
#
loop_
_entity_poly.entity_id
_entity_poly.type
_entity_poly.pdbx_seq_one_letter_code
_entity_poly.pdbx_strand_id
1 'polypeptide(L)'
;MTLRSVAEKAGVAVDTARKVLRGDPTVRPYIRQRVQRVIRQTGYRPNLVARALRQSHLDLVPLSVMRLDIPYFGRLATRMSELLVDWGAEPALCLDASHLMAMCRSYATRGCIIMNHVEEADLKELARTQRVVVVNQAVPEVDDVSRIEIDFESSYRALTEAVLARGRRRVAIVSSYYLEAGRRGWKRQKFPVVLETLAAHGLDAVGPEPGHVFADAASFAAWLRAHPGGADAVLCENDRAGAAAVGELAGMGLCTPRDVLVAGCDADIPVPGMWTIHPDTELLAAKAVETLRAMIDEDAPAARFVHAPVPVDETGKPLA
;
A
#
# COMPACT_ATOMS: atom_id res chain seq x y z
N MET A 1 18.02 34.45 10.21
CA MET A 1 19.03 34.42 9.11
C MET A 1 18.36 34.04 7.80
N THR A 2 18.72 34.66 6.68
CA THR A 2 18.11 34.41 5.36
C THR A 2 19.08 33.70 4.43
N LEU A 3 18.61 33.07 3.36
CA LEU A 3 19.46 32.46 2.33
C LEU A 3 20.39 33.53 1.68
N ARG A 4 19.90 34.76 1.55
CA ARG A 4 20.70 35.88 1.06
C ARG A 4 21.90 36.13 1.96
N SER A 5 21.71 36.15 3.28
CA SER A 5 22.83 36.33 4.24
C SER A 5 23.83 35.16 4.19
N VAL A 6 23.36 33.93 3.94
CA VAL A 6 24.24 32.76 3.74
C VAL A 6 25.05 32.92 2.46
N ALA A 7 24.41 33.31 1.37
CA ALA A 7 25.08 33.54 0.07
C ALA A 7 26.15 34.64 0.16
N GLU A 8 25.83 35.76 0.79
CA GLU A 8 26.76 36.86 1.04
C GLU A 8 28.00 36.41 1.86
N LYS A 9 27.77 35.73 2.99
CA LYS A 9 28.84 35.18 3.82
C LYS A 9 29.69 34.12 3.11
N ALA A 10 29.06 33.33 2.23
CA ALA A 10 29.77 32.34 1.42
C ALA A 10 30.39 32.96 0.16
N GLY A 11 30.21 34.24 -0.14
CA GLY A 11 30.73 34.89 -1.35
C GLY A 11 30.25 34.24 -2.64
N VAL A 12 28.95 33.92 -2.71
CA VAL A 12 28.34 33.29 -3.88
C VAL A 12 26.97 33.97 -4.22
N ALA A 13 26.51 33.81 -5.44
CA ALA A 13 25.16 34.24 -5.77
C ALA A 13 24.11 33.45 -4.97
N VAL A 14 22.97 34.08 -4.67
CA VAL A 14 21.85 33.46 -3.92
C VAL A 14 21.37 32.19 -4.61
N ASP A 15 21.36 32.18 -5.95
CA ASP A 15 20.97 31.01 -6.73
C ASP A 15 21.96 29.86 -6.59
N THR A 16 23.27 30.14 -6.52
CA THR A 16 24.30 29.13 -6.22
C THR A 16 24.09 28.53 -4.83
N ALA A 17 23.80 29.35 -3.82
CA ALA A 17 23.52 28.87 -2.46
C ALA A 17 22.26 27.97 -2.47
N ARG A 18 21.23 28.33 -3.26
CA ARG A 18 20.01 27.53 -3.44
C ARG A 18 20.29 26.17 -4.11
N LYS A 19 21.13 26.16 -5.16
CA LYS A 19 21.57 24.92 -5.82
C LYS A 19 22.31 24.00 -4.85
N VAL A 20 23.16 24.53 -3.99
CA VAL A 20 23.86 23.75 -2.94
C VAL A 20 22.87 23.11 -1.97
N LEU A 21 21.83 23.84 -1.54
CA LEU A 21 20.79 23.31 -0.65
C LEU A 21 19.95 22.19 -1.30
N ARG A 22 19.77 22.25 -2.61
CA ARG A 22 19.05 21.21 -3.40
C ARG A 22 19.95 20.02 -3.78
N GLY A 23 21.23 20.03 -3.41
CA GLY A 23 22.14 18.95 -3.80
C GLY A 23 22.58 18.97 -5.25
N ASP A 24 22.27 20.03 -6.03
CA ASP A 24 22.51 20.15 -7.48
C ASP A 24 23.94 19.74 -7.85
N PRO A 25 24.13 18.68 -8.65
CA PRO A 25 25.46 18.15 -8.98
C PRO A 25 26.31 19.12 -9.81
N THR A 26 25.71 20.10 -10.46
CA THR A 26 26.42 21.09 -11.29
C THR A 26 27.26 22.09 -10.47
N VAL A 27 27.03 22.15 -9.14
CA VAL A 27 27.78 23.03 -8.26
C VAL A 27 29.13 22.40 -7.92
N ARG A 28 30.19 23.12 -8.24
CA ARG A 28 31.60 22.70 -7.97
C ARG A 28 31.81 22.33 -6.51
N PRO A 29 32.55 21.25 -6.19
CA PRO A 29 32.73 20.74 -4.83
C PRO A 29 33.22 21.78 -3.81
N TYR A 30 34.16 22.63 -4.16
CA TYR A 30 34.70 23.65 -3.26
C TYR A 30 33.67 24.74 -2.91
N ILE A 31 32.77 25.10 -3.86
CA ILE A 31 31.67 26.03 -3.61
C ILE A 31 30.66 25.39 -2.66
N ARG A 32 30.34 24.13 -2.90
CA ARG A 32 29.44 23.36 -2.04
C ARG A 32 29.96 23.31 -0.60
N GLN A 33 31.21 22.96 -0.41
CA GLN A 33 31.84 22.93 0.92
C GLN A 33 31.82 24.30 1.61
N ARG A 34 32.08 25.39 0.86
CA ARG A 34 32.07 26.75 1.40
C ARG A 34 30.67 27.16 1.89
N VAL A 35 29.65 26.94 1.09
CA VAL A 35 28.26 27.24 1.47
C VAL A 35 27.83 26.37 2.66
N GLN A 36 28.10 25.06 2.64
CA GLN A 36 27.78 24.16 3.75
C GLN A 36 28.47 24.55 5.06
N ARG A 37 29.73 25.06 5.00
CA ARG A 37 30.45 25.59 6.17
C ARG A 37 29.67 26.76 6.78
N VAL A 38 29.28 27.73 5.95
CA VAL A 38 28.49 28.89 6.42
C VAL A 38 27.15 28.48 7.01
N ILE A 39 26.44 27.51 6.39
CA ILE A 39 25.19 26.97 6.92
C ILE A 39 25.41 26.38 8.31
N ARG A 40 26.43 25.54 8.50
CA ARG A 40 26.75 24.95 9.81
C ARG A 40 27.13 26.01 10.85
N GLN A 41 27.96 27.01 10.49
CA GLN A 41 28.39 28.06 11.39
C GLN A 41 27.24 28.99 11.81
N THR A 42 26.29 29.19 10.95
CA THR A 42 25.19 30.14 11.17
C THR A 42 23.93 29.52 11.70
N GLY A 43 23.85 28.19 11.75
CA GLY A 43 22.65 27.46 12.10
C GLY A 43 21.49 27.75 11.14
N TYR A 44 21.79 28.19 9.91
CA TYR A 44 20.75 28.47 8.94
C TYR A 44 19.94 27.20 8.63
N ARG A 45 18.62 27.33 8.75
CA ARG A 45 17.68 26.30 8.29
C ARG A 45 16.79 26.89 7.20
N PRO A 46 16.59 26.19 6.07
CA PRO A 46 15.61 26.61 5.07
C PRO A 46 14.23 26.82 5.73
N ASN A 47 13.63 27.96 5.53
CA ASN A 47 12.27 28.19 6.01
C ASN A 47 11.28 27.75 4.92
N LEU A 48 10.65 26.60 5.10
CA LEU A 48 9.66 26.04 4.17
C LEU A 48 8.45 26.96 4.01
N VAL A 49 8.01 27.64 5.07
CA VAL A 49 6.89 28.60 5.00
C VAL A 49 7.27 29.81 4.12
N ALA A 50 8.46 30.35 4.29
CA ALA A 50 8.94 31.46 3.45
C ALA A 50 9.18 31.03 1.98
N ARG A 51 9.45 29.74 1.74
CA ARG A 51 9.49 29.16 0.39
C ARG A 51 8.09 29.03 -0.19
N ALA A 52 7.15 28.50 0.56
CA ALA A 52 5.77 28.34 0.17
C ALA A 52 5.09 29.68 -0.19
N LEU A 53 5.33 30.71 0.61
CA LEU A 53 4.81 32.06 0.32
C LEU A 53 5.31 32.64 -1.02
N ARG A 54 6.49 32.23 -1.47
CA ARG A 54 7.06 32.67 -2.76
C ARG A 54 6.59 31.81 -3.94
N GLN A 55 6.26 30.54 -3.70
CA GLN A 55 5.87 29.56 -4.72
C GLN A 55 4.37 29.37 -4.81
N SER A 56 3.59 29.95 -3.90
CA SER A 56 2.13 29.77 -3.74
C SER A 56 1.73 28.33 -3.37
N HIS A 57 2.69 27.44 -3.09
CA HIS A 57 2.45 26.07 -2.67
C HIS A 57 3.60 25.55 -1.79
N LEU A 58 3.32 24.50 -1.04
CA LEU A 58 4.29 23.67 -0.33
C LEU A 58 4.66 22.47 -1.21
N ASP A 59 5.96 22.15 -1.29
CA ASP A 59 6.41 20.87 -1.84
C ASP A 59 6.18 19.74 -0.81
N LEU A 60 5.00 19.74 -0.20
CA LEU A 60 4.53 18.77 0.77
C LEU A 60 3.52 17.86 0.09
N VAL A 61 3.68 16.55 0.23
CA VAL A 61 2.76 15.55 -0.28
C VAL A 61 2.18 14.77 0.89
N PRO A 62 0.91 15.04 1.26
CA PRO A 62 0.19 14.20 2.21
C PRO A 62 0.07 12.76 1.68
N LEU A 63 0.48 11.82 2.51
CA LEU A 63 0.45 10.38 2.24
C LEU A 63 -0.45 9.72 3.28
N SER A 64 -1.68 9.38 2.89
CA SER A 64 -2.64 8.75 3.78
C SER A 64 -2.41 7.24 3.80
N VAL A 65 -2.16 6.68 4.99
CA VAL A 65 -1.82 5.27 5.20
C VAL A 65 -2.84 4.61 6.12
N MET A 66 -3.48 3.54 5.65
CA MET A 66 -4.55 2.87 6.40
C MET A 66 -4.06 2.25 7.71
N ARG A 67 -2.94 1.53 7.67
CA ARG A 67 -2.40 0.80 8.81
C ARG A 67 -0.88 0.62 8.70
N LEU A 68 -0.12 1.23 9.61
CA LEU A 68 1.34 1.07 9.65
C LEU A 68 1.80 -0.23 10.32
N ASP A 69 0.93 -0.86 11.11
CA ASP A 69 1.19 -2.14 11.77
C ASP A 69 1.02 -3.36 10.83
N ILE A 70 0.52 -3.14 9.60
CA ILE A 70 0.52 -4.13 8.53
C ILE A 70 1.75 -3.87 7.65
N PRO A 71 2.69 -4.82 7.55
CA PRO A 71 3.96 -4.63 6.84
C PRO A 71 3.79 -4.18 5.39
N TYR A 72 2.77 -4.68 4.69
CA TYR A 72 2.43 -4.27 3.32
C TYR A 72 2.29 -2.74 3.19
N PHE A 73 1.43 -2.11 4.04
CA PHE A 73 1.24 -0.66 4.00
C PHE A 73 2.48 0.11 4.47
N GLY A 74 3.20 -0.44 5.46
CA GLY A 74 4.46 0.14 5.94
C GLY A 74 5.51 0.19 4.84
N ARG A 75 5.71 -0.90 4.08
CA ARG A 75 6.65 -0.94 2.95
C ARG A 75 6.26 0.03 1.85
N LEU A 76 4.99 0.06 1.44
CA LEU A 76 4.49 1.02 0.45
C LEU A 76 4.74 2.46 0.90
N ALA A 77 4.37 2.82 2.14
CA ALA A 77 4.56 4.17 2.67
C ALA A 77 6.03 4.57 2.73
N THR A 78 6.90 3.66 3.16
CA THR A 78 8.36 3.88 3.20
C THR A 78 8.89 4.15 1.79
N ARG A 79 8.57 3.27 0.84
CA ARG A 79 9.08 3.39 -0.51
C ARG A 79 8.57 4.64 -1.23
N MET A 80 7.27 4.96 -1.09
CA MET A 80 6.73 6.22 -1.62
C MET A 80 7.41 7.44 -1.00
N SER A 81 7.66 7.40 0.32
CA SER A 81 8.34 8.51 1.01
C SER A 81 9.76 8.74 0.47
N GLU A 82 10.53 7.67 0.24
CA GLU A 82 11.87 7.75 -0.38
C GLU A 82 11.78 8.37 -1.78
N LEU A 83 10.88 7.90 -2.63
CA LEU A 83 10.71 8.40 -3.98
C LEU A 83 10.22 9.85 -4.02
N LEU A 84 9.37 10.27 -3.07
CA LEU A 84 8.95 11.66 -2.92
C LEU A 84 10.13 12.56 -2.52
N VAL A 85 10.99 12.11 -1.60
CA VAL A 85 12.22 12.83 -1.21
C VAL A 85 13.17 12.94 -2.38
N ASP A 86 13.36 11.88 -3.16
CA ASP A 86 14.20 11.89 -4.36
C ASP A 86 13.68 12.87 -5.43
N TRP A 87 12.37 13.02 -5.53
CA TRP A 87 11.74 14.04 -6.38
C TRP A 87 11.90 15.47 -5.82
N GLY A 88 12.23 15.61 -4.53
CA GLY A 88 12.34 16.90 -3.83
C GLY A 88 11.08 17.39 -3.15
N ALA A 89 10.12 16.49 -2.93
CA ALA A 89 8.93 16.71 -2.13
C ALA A 89 9.11 16.16 -0.69
N GLU A 90 8.38 16.74 0.27
CA GLU A 90 8.39 16.28 1.66
C GLU A 90 7.15 15.40 1.91
N PRO A 91 7.30 14.11 2.22
CA PRO A 91 6.17 13.27 2.57
C PRO A 91 5.61 13.62 3.95
N ALA A 92 4.29 13.69 4.08
CA ALA A 92 3.62 13.89 5.35
C ALA A 92 2.60 12.78 5.60
N LEU A 93 2.89 11.88 6.55
CA LEU A 93 2.03 10.74 6.84
C LEU A 93 0.75 11.16 7.57
N CYS A 94 -0.38 10.70 7.06
CA CYS A 94 -1.71 10.83 7.63
C CYS A 94 -2.27 9.43 7.90
N LEU A 95 -2.70 9.15 9.13
CA LEU A 95 -3.17 7.81 9.51
C LEU A 95 -4.66 7.58 9.26
N ASP A 96 -5.40 8.64 8.91
CA ASP A 96 -6.82 8.58 8.57
C ASP A 96 -7.21 9.65 7.54
N ALA A 97 -8.42 9.50 6.99
CA ALA A 97 -8.94 10.40 5.98
C ALA A 97 -9.19 11.82 6.54
N SER A 98 -9.62 11.95 7.80
CA SER A 98 -9.91 13.26 8.41
C SER A 98 -8.64 14.11 8.56
N HIS A 99 -7.53 13.46 8.96
CA HIS A 99 -6.22 14.11 9.04
C HIS A 99 -5.71 14.51 7.64
N LEU A 100 -5.87 13.63 6.64
CA LEU A 100 -5.55 13.96 5.26
C LEU A 100 -6.31 15.21 4.79
N MET A 101 -7.64 15.23 4.98
CA MET A 101 -8.47 16.36 4.59
C MET A 101 -8.07 17.66 5.31
N ALA A 102 -7.81 17.58 6.62
CA ALA A 102 -7.34 18.71 7.41
C ALA A 102 -6.01 19.26 6.88
N MET A 103 -5.06 18.40 6.54
CA MET A 103 -3.79 18.80 5.94
C MET A 103 -3.98 19.45 4.58
N CYS A 104 -4.75 18.82 3.69
CA CYS A 104 -4.97 19.33 2.34
C CYS A 104 -5.72 20.69 2.34
N ARG A 105 -6.62 20.91 3.30
CA ARG A 105 -7.31 22.21 3.48
C ARG A 105 -6.42 23.29 4.12
N SER A 106 -5.51 22.89 5.02
CA SER A 106 -4.67 23.83 5.78
C SER A 106 -3.41 24.26 5.05
N TYR A 107 -2.91 23.42 4.16
CA TYR A 107 -1.67 23.66 3.43
C TYR A 107 -1.95 23.69 1.93
N ALA A 108 -1.34 24.62 1.23
CA ALA A 108 -1.41 24.71 -0.23
C ALA A 108 -0.54 23.59 -0.86
N THR A 109 -0.98 22.35 -0.74
CA THR A 109 -0.34 21.19 -1.36
C THR A 109 -0.72 21.09 -2.83
N ARG A 110 0.16 20.51 -3.67
CA ARG A 110 -0.11 20.33 -5.11
C ARG A 110 -0.76 18.98 -5.41
N GLY A 111 -0.66 18.03 -4.49
CA GLY A 111 -1.25 16.72 -4.62
C GLY A 111 -1.09 15.88 -3.37
N CYS A 112 -1.78 14.73 -3.34
CA CYS A 112 -1.73 13.75 -2.27
C CYS A 112 -1.81 12.32 -2.80
N ILE A 113 -1.35 11.35 -1.98
CA ILE A 113 -1.47 9.92 -2.25
C ILE A 113 -2.31 9.29 -1.14
N ILE A 114 -3.30 8.48 -1.52
CA ILE A 114 -4.32 7.94 -0.61
C ILE A 114 -4.25 6.42 -0.60
N MET A 115 -4.01 5.84 0.59
CA MET A 115 -4.12 4.41 0.85
C MET A 115 -5.19 4.11 1.92
N ASN A 116 -6.07 5.05 2.20
CA ASN A 116 -7.20 4.89 3.11
C ASN A 116 -8.53 4.90 2.34
N HIS A 117 -9.57 4.40 2.99
CA HIS A 117 -10.91 4.66 2.50
C HIS A 117 -11.24 6.15 2.66
N VAL A 118 -11.74 6.75 1.60
CA VAL A 118 -12.18 8.16 1.54
C VAL A 118 -13.56 8.18 0.90
N GLU A 119 -14.46 8.93 1.50
CA GLU A 119 -15.80 9.10 0.97
C GLU A 119 -15.80 9.86 -0.37
N GLU A 120 -16.79 9.59 -1.21
CA GLU A 120 -16.88 10.18 -2.54
C GLU A 120 -16.87 11.72 -2.52
N ALA A 121 -17.57 12.30 -1.55
CA ALA A 121 -17.64 13.75 -1.40
C ALA A 121 -16.26 14.38 -1.11
N ASP A 122 -15.51 13.76 -0.20
CA ASP A 122 -14.15 14.20 0.16
C ASP A 122 -13.19 14.00 -1.02
N LEU A 123 -13.30 12.89 -1.75
CA LEU A 123 -12.49 12.61 -2.92
C LEU A 123 -12.74 13.64 -4.05
N LYS A 124 -14.01 13.99 -4.29
CA LYS A 124 -14.39 15.06 -5.23
C LYS A 124 -13.88 16.44 -4.78
N GLU A 125 -13.88 16.72 -3.49
CA GLU A 125 -13.33 17.97 -2.95
C GLU A 125 -11.82 18.05 -3.20
N LEU A 126 -11.08 16.97 -2.90
CA LEU A 126 -9.63 16.89 -3.14
C LEU A 126 -9.30 17.06 -4.64
N ALA A 127 -10.01 16.37 -5.53
CA ALA A 127 -9.75 16.40 -6.97
C ALA A 127 -9.94 17.81 -7.59
N ARG A 128 -10.80 18.65 -6.98
CA ARG A 128 -10.99 20.05 -7.44
C ARG A 128 -9.83 20.98 -7.07
N THR A 129 -9.07 20.66 -6.04
CA THR A 129 -8.09 21.58 -5.45
C THR A 129 -6.65 21.15 -5.67
N GLN A 130 -6.42 19.87 -5.95
CA GLN A 130 -5.08 19.29 -6.09
C GLN A 130 -5.10 17.98 -6.87
N ARG A 131 -3.92 17.48 -7.25
CA ARG A 131 -3.77 16.18 -7.91
C ARG A 131 -3.88 15.04 -6.91
N VAL A 132 -4.66 14.02 -7.24
CA VAL A 132 -4.96 12.89 -6.34
C VAL A 132 -4.59 11.57 -6.97
N VAL A 133 -3.83 10.77 -6.24
CA VAL A 133 -3.54 9.37 -6.60
C VAL A 133 -4.05 8.46 -5.49
N VAL A 134 -4.91 7.51 -5.84
CA VAL A 134 -5.40 6.48 -4.91
C VAL A 134 -4.67 5.17 -5.19
N VAL A 135 -4.17 4.53 -4.14
CA VAL A 135 -3.40 3.28 -4.23
C VAL A 135 -4.13 2.17 -3.49
N ASN A 136 -4.44 1.10 -4.22
CA ASN A 136 -5.01 -0.14 -3.70
C ASN A 136 -6.23 0.05 -2.78
N GLN A 137 -7.12 0.97 -3.15
CA GLN A 137 -8.38 1.19 -2.43
C GLN A 137 -9.57 1.13 -3.37
N ALA A 138 -10.63 0.48 -2.89
CA ALA A 138 -11.93 0.52 -3.54
C ALA A 138 -12.62 1.84 -3.18
N VAL A 139 -12.33 2.88 -3.91
CA VAL A 139 -13.01 4.18 -3.80
C VAL A 139 -13.95 4.39 -4.98
N PRO A 140 -14.99 5.22 -4.85
CA PRO A 140 -15.84 5.61 -5.96
C PRO A 140 -15.04 6.15 -7.15
N GLU A 141 -15.54 5.95 -8.36
CA GLU A 141 -14.96 6.55 -9.55
C GLU A 141 -15.25 8.04 -9.56
N VAL A 142 -14.19 8.83 -9.54
CA VAL A 142 -14.22 10.29 -9.56
C VAL A 142 -13.28 10.74 -10.66
N ASP A 143 -13.75 11.67 -11.49
CA ASP A 143 -12.93 12.28 -12.52
C ASP A 143 -11.70 12.96 -11.90
N ASP A 144 -10.61 13.06 -12.67
CA ASP A 144 -9.33 13.66 -12.26
C ASP A 144 -8.62 12.99 -11.07
N VAL A 145 -9.04 11.78 -10.67
CA VAL A 145 -8.38 10.94 -9.68
C VAL A 145 -7.65 9.78 -10.36
N SER A 146 -6.34 9.73 -10.20
CA SER A 146 -5.55 8.59 -10.67
C SER A 146 -5.66 7.41 -9.74
N ARG A 147 -5.57 6.19 -10.32
CA ARG A 147 -5.75 4.94 -9.58
C ARG A 147 -4.61 3.98 -9.87
N ILE A 148 -3.98 3.50 -8.82
CA ILE A 148 -3.02 2.40 -8.83
C ILE A 148 -3.70 1.23 -8.13
N GLU A 149 -4.16 0.26 -8.89
CA GLU A 149 -5.01 -0.81 -8.41
C GLU A 149 -4.29 -2.16 -8.44
N ILE A 150 -4.75 -3.08 -7.59
CA ILE A 150 -4.36 -4.50 -7.63
C ILE A 150 -5.56 -5.30 -8.10
N ASP A 151 -5.36 -6.12 -9.13
CA ASP A 151 -6.33 -7.11 -9.57
C ASP A 151 -6.29 -8.35 -8.66
N PHE A 152 -6.90 -8.20 -7.49
CA PHE A 152 -7.05 -9.33 -6.56
C PHE A 152 -8.00 -10.41 -7.10
N GLU A 153 -8.94 -10.05 -7.98
CA GLU A 153 -9.88 -11.01 -8.54
C GLU A 153 -9.14 -12.09 -9.34
N SER A 154 -8.35 -11.67 -10.34
CA SER A 154 -7.55 -12.62 -11.13
C SER A 154 -6.57 -13.41 -10.26
N SER A 155 -5.94 -12.75 -9.27
CA SER A 155 -4.96 -13.38 -8.38
C SER A 155 -5.58 -14.45 -7.49
N TYR A 156 -6.73 -14.17 -6.85
CA TYR A 156 -7.42 -15.16 -5.99
C TYR A 156 -8.09 -16.26 -6.81
N ARG A 157 -8.56 -15.96 -8.02
CA ARG A 157 -9.02 -17.00 -8.97
C ARG A 157 -7.89 -17.95 -9.28
N ALA A 158 -6.73 -17.46 -9.71
CA ALA A 158 -5.56 -18.27 -10.00
C ALA A 158 -5.08 -19.09 -8.78
N LEU A 159 -5.05 -18.47 -7.60
CA LEU A 159 -4.70 -19.15 -6.35
C LEU A 159 -5.68 -20.29 -6.05
N THR A 160 -6.99 -20.05 -6.17
CA THR A 160 -8.01 -21.06 -5.89
C THR A 160 -7.91 -22.22 -6.87
N GLU A 161 -7.75 -21.94 -8.17
CA GLU A 161 -7.54 -22.97 -9.19
C GLU A 161 -6.29 -23.81 -8.91
N ALA A 162 -5.17 -23.17 -8.52
CA ALA A 162 -3.94 -23.89 -8.16
C ALA A 162 -4.13 -24.79 -6.93
N VAL A 163 -4.88 -24.34 -5.92
CA VAL A 163 -5.25 -25.15 -4.75
C VAL A 163 -6.07 -26.37 -5.16
N LEU A 164 -7.06 -26.18 -6.03
CA LEU A 164 -7.89 -27.25 -6.57
C LEU A 164 -7.07 -28.23 -7.44
N ALA A 165 -6.13 -27.72 -8.24
CA ALA A 165 -5.22 -28.56 -9.06
C ALA A 165 -4.30 -29.45 -8.20
N ARG A 166 -4.02 -29.07 -6.94
CA ARG A 166 -3.30 -29.93 -5.96
C ARG A 166 -4.21 -30.98 -5.30
N GLY A 167 -5.45 -31.12 -5.77
CA GLY A 167 -6.41 -32.11 -5.25
C GLY A 167 -7.12 -31.67 -3.97
N ARG A 168 -6.94 -30.43 -3.52
CA ARG A 168 -7.65 -29.92 -2.34
C ARG A 168 -9.11 -29.63 -2.70
N ARG A 169 -10.03 -30.07 -1.88
CA ARG A 169 -11.48 -29.98 -2.16
C ARG A 169 -12.29 -29.41 -0.99
N ARG A 170 -11.72 -29.37 0.21
CA ARG A 170 -12.33 -28.85 1.42
C ARG A 170 -11.65 -27.55 1.81
N VAL A 171 -12.04 -26.48 1.12
CA VAL A 171 -11.38 -25.17 1.23
C VAL A 171 -12.13 -24.31 2.24
N ALA A 172 -11.46 -23.93 3.33
CA ALA A 172 -11.94 -22.94 4.29
C ALA A 172 -11.47 -21.52 3.88
N ILE A 173 -12.18 -20.51 4.35
CA ILE A 173 -11.83 -19.09 4.16
C ILE A 173 -11.72 -18.41 5.52
N VAL A 174 -10.64 -17.64 5.73
CA VAL A 174 -10.41 -16.84 6.95
C VAL A 174 -10.23 -15.38 6.58
N SER A 175 -11.19 -14.52 6.97
CA SER A 175 -11.12 -13.08 6.69
C SER A 175 -11.99 -12.26 7.63
N SER A 176 -11.35 -11.50 8.50
CA SER A 176 -12.03 -10.48 9.31
C SER A 176 -12.49 -9.30 8.45
N TYR A 177 -11.68 -8.90 7.47
CA TYR A 177 -11.98 -7.80 6.55
C TYR A 177 -13.22 -8.06 5.70
N TYR A 178 -13.39 -9.27 5.17
CA TYR A 178 -14.57 -9.65 4.38
C TYR A 178 -15.87 -9.44 5.17
N LEU A 179 -15.88 -9.87 6.42
CA LEU A 179 -17.02 -9.73 7.32
C LEU A 179 -17.28 -8.26 7.68
N GLU A 180 -16.23 -7.49 7.94
CA GLU A 180 -16.33 -6.07 8.25
C GLU A 180 -16.77 -5.25 7.03
N ALA A 181 -16.20 -5.50 5.85
CA ALA A 181 -16.60 -4.87 4.59
C ALA A 181 -18.08 -5.09 4.28
N GLY A 182 -18.59 -6.30 4.55
CA GLY A 182 -20.02 -6.61 4.41
C GLY A 182 -20.91 -5.79 5.33
N ARG A 183 -20.51 -5.59 6.57
CA ARG A 183 -21.23 -4.77 7.55
C ARG A 183 -21.22 -3.28 7.21
N ARG A 184 -20.11 -2.78 6.62
CA ARG A 184 -19.93 -1.38 6.23
C ARG A 184 -20.36 -1.05 4.80
N GLY A 185 -20.84 -2.05 4.03
CA GLY A 185 -21.20 -1.87 2.62
C GLY A 185 -20.01 -1.62 1.69
N TRP A 186 -18.78 -1.89 2.13
CA TRP A 186 -17.59 -1.73 1.32
C TRP A 186 -17.49 -2.79 0.23
N LYS A 187 -16.85 -2.45 -0.90
CA LYS A 187 -16.60 -3.38 -1.98
C LYS A 187 -15.71 -4.53 -1.50
N ARG A 188 -16.21 -5.76 -1.61
CA ARG A 188 -15.49 -6.98 -1.25
C ARG A 188 -14.70 -7.43 -2.47
N GLN A 189 -13.37 -7.37 -2.42
CA GLN A 189 -12.55 -7.62 -3.62
C GLN A 189 -12.02 -9.05 -3.74
N LYS A 190 -11.71 -9.72 -2.61
CA LYS A 190 -10.93 -10.96 -2.62
C LYS A 190 -11.79 -12.24 -2.64
N PHE A 191 -12.74 -12.36 -1.73
CA PHE A 191 -13.39 -13.64 -1.45
C PHE A 191 -14.65 -13.96 -2.27
N PRO A 192 -15.41 -13.02 -2.86
CA PRO A 192 -16.45 -13.37 -3.80
C PRO A 192 -15.94 -14.26 -4.93
N VAL A 193 -14.77 -13.94 -5.50
CA VAL A 193 -14.18 -14.72 -6.59
C VAL A 193 -13.74 -16.12 -6.13
N VAL A 194 -13.29 -16.28 -4.87
CA VAL A 194 -12.98 -17.60 -4.30
C VAL A 194 -14.23 -18.46 -4.25
N LEU A 195 -15.32 -17.90 -3.70
CA LEU A 195 -16.62 -18.59 -3.61
C LEU A 195 -17.18 -18.95 -5.01
N GLU A 196 -17.12 -18.01 -5.96
CA GLU A 196 -17.52 -18.24 -7.35
C GLU A 196 -16.67 -19.34 -8.01
N THR A 197 -15.35 -19.33 -7.79
CA THR A 197 -14.45 -20.35 -8.35
C THR A 197 -14.75 -21.72 -7.76
N LEU A 198 -14.94 -21.83 -6.45
CA LEU A 198 -15.33 -23.08 -5.81
C LEU A 198 -16.67 -23.59 -6.36
N ALA A 199 -17.68 -22.72 -6.47
CA ALA A 199 -18.98 -23.08 -7.01
C ALA A 199 -18.92 -23.55 -8.46
N ALA A 200 -18.05 -22.98 -9.30
CA ALA A 200 -17.81 -23.44 -10.68
C ALA A 200 -17.29 -24.89 -10.74
N HIS A 201 -16.64 -25.35 -9.66
CA HIS A 201 -16.19 -26.74 -9.51
C HIS A 201 -17.16 -27.62 -8.70
N GLY A 202 -18.38 -27.12 -8.42
CA GLY A 202 -19.40 -27.84 -7.63
C GLY A 202 -19.05 -27.96 -6.14
N LEU A 203 -18.27 -27.02 -5.62
CA LEU A 203 -17.79 -26.97 -4.24
C LEU A 203 -18.29 -25.70 -3.54
N ASP A 204 -18.43 -25.81 -2.22
CA ASP A 204 -18.65 -24.67 -1.33
C ASP A 204 -17.43 -24.51 -0.40
N ALA A 205 -17.23 -23.28 0.11
CA ALA A 205 -16.30 -23.09 1.22
C ALA A 205 -16.81 -23.83 2.46
N VAL A 206 -15.89 -24.55 3.12
CA VAL A 206 -16.26 -25.40 4.26
C VAL A 206 -16.33 -24.61 5.56
N GLY A 207 -17.27 -24.99 6.43
CA GLY A 207 -17.48 -24.36 7.71
C GLY A 207 -18.77 -24.88 8.37
N PRO A 208 -19.27 -24.17 9.39
CA PRO A 208 -20.56 -24.49 10.01
C PRO A 208 -21.73 -24.54 9.03
N GLU A 209 -21.64 -23.77 7.95
CA GLU A 209 -22.63 -23.69 6.86
C GLU A 209 -21.89 -23.54 5.51
N PRO A 210 -22.50 -23.91 4.38
CA PRO A 210 -21.89 -23.71 3.05
C PRO A 210 -21.57 -22.25 2.79
N GLY A 211 -20.38 -21.99 2.21
CA GLY A 211 -19.92 -20.63 1.92
C GLY A 211 -19.47 -19.84 3.15
N HIS A 212 -19.26 -20.49 4.29
CA HIS A 212 -18.84 -19.85 5.53
C HIS A 212 -17.47 -19.18 5.41
N VAL A 213 -17.32 -17.98 6.03
CA VAL A 213 -16.06 -17.26 6.18
C VAL A 213 -15.77 -17.09 7.66
N PHE A 214 -14.68 -17.70 8.14
CA PHE A 214 -14.25 -17.56 9.53
C PHE A 214 -13.67 -16.17 9.78
N ALA A 215 -13.97 -15.60 10.96
CA ALA A 215 -13.49 -14.27 11.33
C ALA A 215 -11.97 -14.22 11.55
N ASP A 216 -11.40 -15.32 12.05
CA ASP A 216 -9.99 -15.45 12.40
C ASP A 216 -9.54 -16.92 12.39
N ALA A 217 -8.21 -17.11 12.54
CA ALA A 217 -7.62 -18.45 12.58
C ALA A 217 -8.08 -19.27 13.79
N ALA A 218 -8.38 -18.65 14.90
CA ALA A 218 -8.80 -19.35 16.12
C ALA A 218 -10.20 -19.95 15.96
N SER A 219 -11.15 -19.22 15.35
CA SER A 219 -12.50 -19.71 15.04
C SER A 219 -12.46 -20.84 14.00
N PHE A 220 -11.60 -20.74 12.99
CA PHE A 220 -11.35 -21.83 12.05
C PHE A 220 -10.79 -23.07 12.75
N ALA A 221 -9.77 -22.90 13.60
CA ALA A 221 -9.15 -24.01 14.33
C ALA A 221 -10.12 -24.68 15.31
N ALA A 222 -10.96 -23.91 16.01
CA ALA A 222 -11.99 -24.44 16.89
C ALA A 222 -12.98 -25.32 16.12
N TRP A 223 -13.42 -24.87 14.96
CA TRP A 223 -14.29 -25.66 14.07
C TRP A 223 -13.58 -26.92 13.57
N LEU A 224 -12.31 -26.83 13.13
CA LEU A 224 -11.56 -27.96 12.59
C LEU A 224 -11.29 -29.03 13.66
N ARG A 225 -11.06 -28.65 14.94
CA ARG A 225 -10.93 -29.59 16.08
C ARG A 225 -12.22 -30.40 16.28
N ALA A 226 -13.38 -29.79 16.08
CA ALA A 226 -14.69 -30.46 16.15
C ALA A 226 -14.99 -31.30 14.90
N HIS A 227 -14.30 -31.05 13.78
CA HIS A 227 -14.53 -31.70 12.49
C HIS A 227 -13.17 -32.17 11.90
N PRO A 228 -12.55 -33.21 12.49
CA PRO A 228 -11.25 -33.71 11.99
C PRO A 228 -11.30 -34.06 10.50
N GLY A 229 -10.36 -33.51 9.72
CA GLY A 229 -10.34 -33.68 8.27
C GLY A 229 -11.40 -32.81 7.54
N GLY A 230 -12.11 -31.92 8.22
CA GLY A 230 -13.11 -31.06 7.63
C GLY A 230 -12.56 -30.05 6.62
N ALA A 231 -11.28 -29.69 6.71
CA ALA A 231 -10.58 -28.86 5.73
C ALA A 231 -9.26 -29.48 5.29
N ASP A 232 -8.89 -29.29 4.02
CA ASP A 232 -7.59 -29.67 3.45
C ASP A 232 -6.86 -28.45 2.82
N ALA A 233 -7.53 -27.29 2.77
CA ALA A 233 -6.91 -26.00 2.46
C ALA A 233 -7.61 -24.88 3.22
N VAL A 234 -6.89 -23.78 3.49
CA VAL A 234 -7.44 -22.54 4.02
C VAL A 234 -6.85 -21.34 3.28
N LEU A 235 -7.72 -20.49 2.76
CA LEU A 235 -7.36 -19.23 2.10
C LEU A 235 -7.59 -18.07 3.07
N CYS A 236 -6.55 -17.30 3.32
CA CYS A 236 -6.52 -16.22 4.28
C CYS A 236 -6.47 -14.85 3.60
N GLU A 237 -7.01 -13.82 4.23
CA GLU A 237 -7.03 -12.47 3.68
C GLU A 237 -5.64 -11.84 3.47
N ASN A 238 -4.67 -12.26 4.30
CA ASN A 238 -3.29 -11.80 4.27
C ASN A 238 -2.37 -12.84 4.94
N ASP A 239 -1.05 -12.62 4.86
CA ASP A 239 -0.06 -13.53 5.43
C ASP A 239 -0.11 -13.58 6.96
N ARG A 240 -0.53 -12.52 7.62
CA ARG A 240 -0.69 -12.50 9.08
C ARG A 240 -1.78 -13.47 9.55
N ALA A 241 -2.93 -13.48 8.87
CA ALA A 241 -3.99 -14.45 9.12
C ALA A 241 -3.53 -15.88 8.75
N GLY A 242 -2.77 -16.02 7.65
CA GLY A 242 -2.16 -17.28 7.24
C GLY A 242 -1.17 -17.82 8.28
N ALA A 243 -0.27 -16.98 8.79
CA ALA A 243 0.68 -17.34 9.84
C ALA A 243 -0.03 -17.81 11.12
N ALA A 244 -1.10 -17.11 11.51
CA ALA A 244 -1.92 -17.54 12.64
C ALA A 244 -2.57 -18.91 12.40
N ALA A 245 -3.11 -19.16 11.19
CA ALA A 245 -3.68 -20.45 10.83
C ALA A 245 -2.63 -21.56 10.86
N VAL A 246 -1.41 -21.32 10.36
CA VAL A 246 -0.29 -22.28 10.45
C VAL A 246 0.05 -22.61 11.90
N GLY A 247 0.08 -21.60 12.79
CA GLY A 247 0.32 -21.79 14.22
C GLY A 247 -0.76 -22.64 14.89
N GLU A 248 -2.04 -22.40 14.59
CA GLU A 248 -3.16 -23.20 15.12
C GLU A 248 -3.09 -24.65 14.61
N LEU A 249 -2.80 -24.85 13.32
CA LEU A 249 -2.65 -26.19 12.73
C LEU A 249 -1.49 -26.96 13.37
N ALA A 250 -0.36 -26.30 13.57
CA ALA A 250 0.80 -26.92 14.25
C ALA A 250 0.46 -27.33 15.69
N GLY A 251 -0.34 -26.54 16.40
CA GLY A 251 -0.87 -26.89 17.74
C GLY A 251 -1.79 -28.12 17.75
N MET A 252 -2.32 -28.52 16.60
CA MET A 252 -3.10 -29.74 16.38
C MET A 252 -2.27 -30.92 15.80
N GLY A 253 -0.95 -30.73 15.62
CA GLY A 253 -0.07 -31.72 14.99
C GLY A 253 -0.23 -31.82 13.47
N LEU A 254 -0.90 -30.85 12.85
CA LEU A 254 -1.08 -30.78 11.39
C LEU A 254 0.01 -29.93 10.76
N CYS A 255 0.54 -30.37 9.63
CA CYS A 255 1.62 -29.71 8.89
C CYS A 255 1.09 -29.04 7.62
N THR A 256 1.53 -27.80 7.37
CA THR A 256 1.32 -27.13 6.08
C THR A 256 2.56 -27.32 5.18
N PRO A 257 2.41 -27.53 3.87
CA PRO A 257 1.17 -27.70 3.11
C PRO A 257 0.67 -29.17 3.06
N ARG A 258 1.35 -30.11 3.77
CA ARG A 258 1.10 -31.55 3.65
C ARG A 258 -0.33 -31.93 4.03
N ASP A 259 -0.76 -31.60 5.23
CA ASP A 259 -2.07 -32.00 5.78
C ASP A 259 -3.13 -30.96 5.41
N VAL A 260 -2.84 -29.67 5.63
CA VAL A 260 -3.69 -28.54 5.24
C VAL A 260 -2.84 -27.51 4.52
N LEU A 261 -3.19 -27.21 3.26
CA LEU A 261 -2.53 -26.14 2.51
C LEU A 261 -3.02 -24.79 3.03
N VAL A 262 -2.11 -23.91 3.42
CA VAL A 262 -2.43 -22.53 3.85
C VAL A 262 -1.95 -21.55 2.81
N ALA A 263 -2.80 -20.60 2.43
CA ALA A 263 -2.43 -19.52 1.52
C ALA A 263 -2.86 -18.17 2.06
N GLY A 264 -1.98 -17.19 1.93
CA GLY A 264 -2.16 -15.80 2.33
C GLY A 264 -2.09 -14.82 1.16
N CYS A 265 -1.80 -13.58 1.49
CA CYS A 265 -1.58 -12.48 0.56
C CYS A 265 -0.66 -11.46 1.21
N ASP A 266 0.07 -10.69 0.41
CA ASP A 266 0.96 -9.58 0.71
C ASP A 266 2.46 -9.95 0.66
N ALA A 267 2.82 -11.22 0.77
CA ALA A 267 4.20 -11.74 0.75
C ALA A 267 5.13 -10.96 1.71
N ASP A 268 4.61 -10.61 2.88
CA ASP A 268 5.30 -9.75 3.83
C ASP A 268 5.80 -10.49 5.08
N ILE A 269 5.32 -11.71 5.30
CA ILE A 269 5.73 -12.59 6.40
C ILE A 269 6.18 -13.93 5.80
N PRO A 270 7.47 -14.29 5.90
CA PRO A 270 7.93 -15.61 5.43
C PRO A 270 7.43 -16.69 6.39
N VAL A 271 6.43 -17.45 5.96
CA VAL A 271 5.88 -18.59 6.71
C VAL A 271 6.22 -19.89 5.97
N PRO A 272 7.00 -20.79 6.58
CA PRO A 272 7.36 -22.05 5.93
C PRO A 272 6.12 -22.86 5.53
N GLY A 273 6.08 -23.31 4.29
CA GLY A 273 5.01 -24.13 3.74
C GLY A 273 3.75 -23.37 3.31
N MET A 274 3.68 -22.06 3.54
CA MET A 274 2.54 -21.23 3.15
C MET A 274 2.70 -20.70 1.72
N TRP A 275 1.62 -20.73 0.96
CA TRP A 275 1.50 -20.02 -0.32
C TRP A 275 1.07 -18.59 -0.12
N THR A 276 1.39 -17.71 -1.06
CA THR A 276 0.97 -16.30 -0.94
C THR A 276 0.76 -15.63 -2.29
N ILE A 277 -0.08 -14.61 -2.34
CA ILE A 277 -0.14 -13.66 -3.44
C ILE A 277 0.87 -12.55 -3.15
N HIS A 278 1.74 -12.25 -4.12
CA HIS A 278 2.84 -11.30 -3.96
C HIS A 278 2.58 -9.99 -4.73
N PRO A 279 1.92 -8.98 -4.15
CA PRO A 279 1.85 -7.66 -4.76
C PRO A 279 3.24 -7.01 -4.78
N ASP A 280 3.65 -6.51 -5.96
CA ASP A 280 4.92 -5.80 -6.12
C ASP A 280 4.82 -4.39 -5.52
N THR A 281 5.18 -4.25 -4.25
CA THR A 281 5.13 -2.97 -3.52
C THR A 281 6.09 -1.92 -4.08
N GLU A 282 7.23 -2.33 -4.67
CA GLU A 282 8.17 -1.43 -5.33
C GLU A 282 7.55 -0.81 -6.58
N LEU A 283 6.96 -1.65 -7.43
CA LEU A 283 6.25 -1.21 -8.64
C LEU A 283 5.07 -0.31 -8.31
N LEU A 284 4.25 -0.68 -7.32
CA LEU A 284 3.08 0.10 -6.93
C LEU A 284 3.48 1.48 -6.38
N ALA A 285 4.51 1.54 -5.53
CA ALA A 285 5.03 2.79 -4.99
C ALA A 285 5.61 3.68 -6.10
N ALA A 286 6.41 3.09 -7.01
CA ALA A 286 6.97 3.81 -8.15
C ALA A 286 5.87 4.39 -9.03
N LYS A 287 4.87 3.58 -9.41
CA LYS A 287 3.75 4.03 -10.23
C LYS A 287 2.92 5.14 -9.58
N ALA A 288 2.71 5.07 -8.27
CA ALA A 288 1.97 6.10 -7.54
C ALA A 288 2.71 7.46 -7.58
N VAL A 289 4.01 7.46 -7.28
CA VAL A 289 4.81 8.69 -7.26
C VAL A 289 5.06 9.22 -8.68
N GLU A 290 5.37 8.37 -9.66
CA GLU A 290 5.51 8.75 -11.07
C GLU A 290 4.22 9.41 -11.60
N THR A 291 3.06 8.80 -11.32
CA THR A 291 1.76 9.33 -11.75
C THR A 291 1.50 10.69 -11.13
N LEU A 292 1.68 10.82 -9.80
CA LEU A 292 1.48 12.11 -9.12
C LEU A 292 2.42 13.18 -9.68
N ARG A 293 3.68 12.83 -9.91
CA ARG A 293 4.68 13.75 -10.48
C ARG A 293 4.30 14.20 -11.87
N ALA A 294 3.90 13.29 -12.76
CA ALA A 294 3.46 13.63 -14.10
C ALA A 294 2.23 14.56 -14.11
N MET A 295 1.25 14.31 -13.21
CA MET A 295 0.10 15.21 -13.05
C MET A 295 0.50 16.61 -12.56
N ILE A 296 1.53 16.72 -11.72
CA ILE A 296 1.96 17.99 -11.10
C ILE A 296 2.91 18.77 -12.02
N ASP A 297 3.91 18.11 -12.59
CA ASP A 297 5.00 18.77 -13.32
C ASP A 297 4.71 18.90 -14.82
N GLU A 298 3.91 17.99 -15.39
CA GLU A 298 3.64 17.89 -16.83
C GLU A 298 2.17 18.13 -17.16
N ASP A 299 1.32 18.39 -16.15
CA ASP A 299 -0.13 18.52 -16.26
C ASP A 299 -0.80 17.32 -16.96
N ALA A 300 -0.23 16.13 -16.72
CA ALA A 300 -0.74 14.90 -17.29
C ALA A 300 -2.17 14.60 -16.76
N PRO A 301 -3.05 14.02 -17.58
CA PRO A 301 -4.40 13.64 -17.15
C PRO A 301 -4.34 12.52 -16.10
N ALA A 302 -5.45 12.34 -15.38
CA ALA A 302 -5.61 11.20 -14.49
C ALA A 302 -5.42 9.87 -15.23
N ALA A 303 -4.74 8.93 -14.61
CA ALA A 303 -4.39 7.64 -15.17
C ALA A 303 -4.84 6.48 -14.27
N ARG A 304 -5.05 5.33 -14.89
CA ARG A 304 -5.33 4.08 -14.19
C ARG A 304 -4.23 3.08 -14.51
N PHE A 305 -3.63 2.53 -13.47
CA PHE A 305 -2.67 1.42 -13.58
C PHE A 305 -3.21 0.24 -12.78
N VAL A 306 -3.18 -0.95 -13.37
CA VAL A 306 -3.64 -2.19 -12.73
C VAL A 306 -2.48 -3.17 -12.68
N HIS A 307 -2.14 -3.64 -11.48
CA HIS A 307 -1.18 -4.70 -11.24
C HIS A 307 -1.92 -5.98 -10.90
N ALA A 308 -1.64 -7.06 -11.62
CA ALA A 308 -2.15 -8.40 -11.34
C ALA A 308 -1.04 -9.26 -10.71
N PRO A 309 -0.95 -9.35 -9.37
CA PRO A 309 0.08 -10.14 -8.71
C PRO A 309 -0.16 -11.63 -8.94
N VAL A 310 0.94 -12.35 -9.18
CA VAL A 310 0.92 -13.79 -9.36
C VAL A 310 1.01 -14.50 -8.00
N PRO A 311 0.16 -15.48 -7.71
CA PRO A 311 0.33 -16.30 -6.51
C PRO A 311 1.57 -17.20 -6.65
N VAL A 312 2.25 -17.41 -5.53
CA VAL A 312 3.47 -18.22 -5.45
C VAL A 312 3.32 -19.33 -4.42
N ASP A 313 4.03 -20.43 -4.64
CA ASP A 313 4.11 -21.54 -3.70
C ASP A 313 5.08 -21.24 -2.53
N GLU A 314 5.25 -22.22 -1.65
CA GLU A 314 6.13 -22.15 -0.48
C GLU A 314 7.62 -21.96 -0.81
N THR A 315 8.00 -22.13 -2.07
CA THR A 315 9.38 -21.90 -2.56
C THR A 315 9.54 -20.56 -3.25
N GLY A 316 8.45 -19.78 -3.37
CA GLY A 316 8.40 -18.52 -4.10
C GLY A 316 8.24 -18.70 -5.62
N LYS A 317 7.94 -19.92 -6.08
CA LYS A 317 7.71 -20.20 -7.49
C LYS A 317 6.28 -19.83 -7.88
N PRO A 318 6.08 -19.09 -9.01
CA PRO A 318 4.75 -18.78 -9.52
C PRO A 318 3.89 -20.05 -9.69
N LEU A 319 2.65 -19.97 -9.24
CA LEU A 319 1.62 -20.97 -9.51
C LEU A 319 1.12 -20.72 -10.94
N ALA A 320 1.18 -21.78 -11.75
CA ALA A 320 0.76 -21.75 -13.15
C ALA A 320 -0.76 -21.83 -13.29
#